data_6e19e4f329c9e81b6d5a58792a76e09c
#
_entry.id   6e19e4f329c9e81b6d5a58792a76e09c
#
_cell.length_a   1.000
_cell.length_b   1.000
_cell.length_c   1.000
_cell.angle_alpha   90.00
_cell.angle_beta   90.00
_cell.angle_gamma   90.00
#
_symmetry.space_group_name_H-M   'P 1'
#
loop_
_entity.id
_entity.type
_entity.pdbx_description
1 polymer ?
#
loop_
_entity_poly.entity_id
_entity_poly.type
_entity_poly.pdbx_seq_one_letter_code
_entity_poly.pdbx_strand_id
1 'polypeptide(L)'
;MEFKEELKSKSPPRIKKAAQKIAKSKFGGYEQLLLDALKCLVERPNSWQAQSEVIRTLGFVGSSLSLEYLRELESKSHDATVLYKDIGFAICMINDVSNDSFSYILSILDTENDLLLSGACAAILTSGRVPDEKTINMLLSSVIKRDSDEGKVITPRCYIAAACYNWPQALTKGFLLACTESKWGGLIEIAESSLAGKKTKYVLV
;
A
#
# COMPACT_ATOMS: atom_id res chain seq x y z
N MET A 1 -2.62 2.78 -27.58
CA MET A 1 -1.25 2.80 -28.11
C MET A 1 -0.33 3.83 -27.44
N GLU A 2 -0.90 4.80 -26.76
CA GLU A 2 -0.21 6.02 -26.28
C GLU A 2 0.95 5.78 -25.27
N PHE A 3 0.88 4.75 -24.43
CA PHE A 3 1.90 4.55 -23.38
C PHE A 3 2.96 3.49 -23.70
N LYS A 4 2.83 2.80 -24.86
CA LYS A 4 3.70 1.68 -25.20
C LYS A 4 5.15 2.12 -25.42
N GLU A 5 5.34 3.23 -26.11
CA GLU A 5 6.68 3.76 -26.42
C GLU A 5 7.34 4.37 -25.19
N GLU A 6 6.56 5.02 -24.32
CA GLU A 6 7.08 5.57 -23.07
C GLU A 6 7.52 4.46 -22.09
N LEU A 7 6.76 3.36 -21.97
CA LEU A 7 7.14 2.22 -21.14
C LEU A 7 8.38 1.49 -21.64
N LYS A 8 8.61 1.46 -22.96
CA LYS A 8 9.82 0.91 -23.58
C LYS A 8 11.02 1.86 -23.56
N SER A 9 10.83 3.08 -23.08
CA SER A 9 11.89 4.10 -23.05
C SER A 9 13.03 3.67 -22.13
N LYS A 10 14.27 4.09 -22.48
CA LYS A 10 15.41 4.01 -21.58
C LYS A 10 15.41 5.08 -20.47
N SER A 11 14.47 6.02 -20.48
CA SER A 11 14.39 7.13 -19.53
C SER A 11 13.45 6.81 -18.36
N PRO A 12 13.97 6.62 -17.11
CA PRO A 12 13.13 6.36 -15.94
C PRO A 12 12.03 7.42 -15.73
N PRO A 13 12.28 8.73 -15.93
CA PRO A 13 11.23 9.74 -15.83
C PRO A 13 10.07 9.57 -16.82
N ARG A 14 10.34 9.09 -18.06
CA ARG A 14 9.30 8.81 -19.06
C ARG A 14 8.47 7.62 -18.65
N ILE A 15 9.12 6.53 -18.19
CA ILE A 15 8.44 5.34 -17.68
C ILE A 15 7.54 5.71 -16.51
N LYS A 16 8.07 6.46 -15.51
CA LYS A 16 7.31 6.96 -14.37
C LYS A 16 6.04 7.69 -14.80
N LYS A 17 6.18 8.66 -15.72
CA LYS A 17 5.05 9.46 -16.20
C LYS A 17 3.98 8.63 -16.92
N ALA A 18 4.40 7.62 -17.69
CA ALA A 18 3.48 6.69 -18.34
C ALA A 18 2.73 5.84 -17.32
N ALA A 19 3.45 5.27 -16.33
CA ALA A 19 2.85 4.49 -15.25
C ALA A 19 1.80 5.31 -14.48
N GLN A 20 2.10 6.56 -14.10
CA GLN A 20 1.15 7.46 -13.43
C GLN A 20 -0.14 7.66 -14.23
N LYS A 21 -0.03 7.86 -15.53
CA LYS A 21 -1.21 8.03 -16.38
C LYS A 21 -2.04 6.76 -16.48
N ILE A 22 -1.39 5.58 -16.57
CA ILE A 22 -2.06 4.28 -16.59
C ILE A 22 -2.81 4.04 -15.26
N ALA A 23 -2.15 4.28 -14.12
CA ALA A 23 -2.77 4.14 -12.80
C ALA A 23 -3.99 5.05 -12.64
N LYS A 24 -3.88 6.33 -13.06
CA LYS A 24 -4.97 7.31 -12.97
C LYS A 24 -6.17 6.93 -13.82
N SER A 25 -5.94 6.40 -15.00
CA SER A 25 -7.01 6.02 -15.95
C SER A 25 -7.49 4.59 -15.77
N LYS A 26 -6.78 3.78 -14.95
CA LYS A 26 -7.03 2.35 -14.76
C LYS A 26 -7.09 1.57 -16.09
N PHE A 27 -6.29 1.98 -17.06
CA PHE A 27 -6.22 1.29 -18.36
C PHE A 27 -5.60 -0.09 -18.20
N GLY A 28 -6.38 -1.13 -18.44
CA GLY A 28 -5.90 -2.51 -18.57
C GLY A 28 -5.05 -2.73 -19.83
N GLY A 29 -4.44 -3.93 -19.92
CA GLY A 29 -3.69 -4.34 -21.12
C GLY A 29 -2.25 -3.84 -21.19
N TYR A 30 -1.74 -3.17 -20.16
CA TYR A 30 -0.35 -2.71 -20.07
C TYR A 30 0.50 -3.52 -19.08
N GLU A 31 -0.05 -4.54 -18.44
CA GLU A 31 0.59 -5.29 -17.36
C GLU A 31 1.96 -5.85 -17.79
N GLN A 32 2.03 -6.54 -18.93
CA GLN A 32 3.29 -7.10 -19.41
C GLN A 32 4.35 -6.02 -19.69
N LEU A 33 3.94 -4.89 -20.26
CA LEU A 33 4.85 -3.77 -20.54
C LEU A 33 5.33 -3.10 -19.25
N LEU A 34 4.50 -3.02 -18.23
CA LEU A 34 4.89 -2.53 -16.90
C LEU A 34 5.87 -3.49 -16.23
N LEU A 35 5.65 -4.80 -16.33
CA LEU A 35 6.58 -5.81 -15.82
C LEU A 35 7.94 -5.75 -16.51
N ASP A 36 7.95 -5.66 -17.84
CA ASP A 36 9.18 -5.55 -18.61
C ASP A 36 9.95 -4.26 -18.26
N ALA A 37 9.22 -3.15 -18.11
CA ALA A 37 9.80 -1.89 -17.67
C ALA A 37 10.38 -1.99 -16.25
N LEU A 38 9.65 -2.63 -15.32
CA LEU A 38 10.11 -2.82 -13.95
C LEU A 38 11.39 -3.65 -13.89
N LYS A 39 11.45 -4.77 -14.61
CA LYS A 39 12.65 -5.62 -14.72
C LYS A 39 13.86 -4.83 -15.20
N CYS A 40 13.66 -3.98 -16.22
CA CYS A 40 14.73 -3.10 -16.72
C CYS A 40 15.13 -2.00 -15.71
N LEU A 41 14.19 -1.49 -14.90
CA LEU A 41 14.45 -0.44 -13.91
C LEU A 41 15.19 -0.98 -12.70
N VAL A 42 14.90 -2.20 -12.25
CA VAL A 42 15.54 -2.83 -11.07
C VAL A 42 17.05 -2.96 -11.29
N GLU A 43 17.50 -3.20 -12.53
CA GLU A 43 18.93 -3.28 -12.89
C GLU A 43 19.64 -1.91 -12.96
N ARG A 44 18.93 -0.80 -12.68
CA ARG A 44 19.49 0.56 -12.85
C ARG A 44 19.60 1.28 -11.53
N PRO A 45 20.81 1.72 -11.14
CA PRO A 45 21.00 2.63 -10.00
C PRO A 45 20.14 3.89 -10.15
N ASN A 46 19.66 4.43 -9.04
CA ASN A 46 18.92 5.69 -8.99
C ASN A 46 17.58 5.73 -9.74
N SER A 47 17.00 4.57 -10.09
CA SER A 47 15.68 4.50 -10.76
C SER A 47 14.51 4.23 -9.81
N TRP A 48 14.73 4.21 -8.49
CA TRP A 48 13.77 3.80 -7.47
C TRP A 48 12.41 4.52 -7.57
N GLN A 49 12.40 5.81 -7.91
CA GLN A 49 11.15 6.56 -8.07
C GLN A 49 10.29 6.06 -9.24
N ALA A 50 10.93 5.57 -10.31
CA ALA A 50 10.21 4.97 -11.42
C ALA A 50 9.79 3.54 -11.10
N GLN A 51 10.62 2.79 -10.36
CA GLN A 51 10.26 1.47 -9.84
C GLN A 51 9.03 1.56 -8.94
N SER A 52 9.05 2.47 -7.95
CA SER A 52 7.94 2.75 -7.04
C SER A 52 6.63 2.98 -7.80
N GLU A 53 6.65 3.88 -8.78
CA GLU A 53 5.45 4.20 -9.54
C GLU A 53 4.94 3.04 -10.40
N VAL A 54 5.85 2.26 -11.01
CA VAL A 54 5.47 1.08 -11.81
C VAL A 54 4.90 0.00 -10.90
N ILE A 55 5.51 -0.27 -9.73
CA ILE A 55 5.01 -1.24 -8.75
C ILE A 55 3.60 -0.85 -8.28
N ARG A 56 3.39 0.41 -7.90
CA ARG A 56 2.06 0.91 -7.51
C ARG A 56 1.05 0.78 -8.63
N THR A 57 1.44 1.09 -9.86
CA THR A 57 0.57 0.95 -11.03
C THR A 57 0.16 -0.49 -11.24
N LEU A 58 1.09 -1.45 -11.10
CA LEU A 58 0.78 -2.88 -11.13
C LEU A 58 -0.25 -3.27 -10.06
N GLY A 59 -0.21 -2.66 -8.88
CA GLY A 59 -1.24 -2.86 -7.86
C GLY A 59 -2.65 -2.48 -8.32
N PHE A 60 -2.79 -1.49 -9.21
CA PHE A 60 -4.10 -1.07 -9.73
C PHE A 60 -4.58 -1.81 -10.98
N VAL A 61 -3.68 -2.29 -11.83
CA VAL A 61 -4.02 -2.85 -13.15
C VAL A 61 -3.45 -4.24 -13.39
N GLY A 62 -2.64 -4.77 -12.47
CA GLY A 62 -2.02 -6.08 -12.54
C GLY A 62 -2.97 -7.21 -12.15
N SER A 63 -2.51 -8.41 -12.42
CA SER A 63 -3.19 -9.67 -12.11
C SER A 63 -2.23 -10.66 -11.44
N SER A 64 -2.60 -11.92 -11.38
CA SER A 64 -1.73 -13.00 -10.89
C SER A 64 -0.39 -13.09 -11.65
N LEU A 65 -0.33 -12.61 -12.89
CA LEU A 65 0.92 -12.56 -13.66
C LEU A 65 1.98 -11.67 -12.98
N SER A 66 1.56 -10.57 -12.35
CA SER A 66 2.49 -9.67 -11.65
C SER A 66 2.90 -10.19 -10.27
N LEU A 67 2.08 -11.03 -9.63
CA LEU A 67 2.31 -11.47 -8.25
C LEU A 67 3.62 -12.23 -8.07
N GLU A 68 3.97 -13.11 -8.99
CA GLU A 68 5.21 -13.91 -8.90
C GLU A 68 6.43 -13.00 -8.81
N TYR A 69 6.53 -12.04 -9.71
CA TYR A 69 7.65 -11.11 -9.73
C TYR A 69 7.64 -10.13 -8.54
N LEU A 70 6.47 -9.68 -8.12
CA LEU A 70 6.36 -8.81 -6.94
C LEU A 70 6.78 -9.54 -5.66
N ARG A 71 6.46 -10.84 -5.51
CA ARG A 71 6.93 -11.67 -4.39
C ARG A 71 8.43 -11.93 -4.45
N GLU A 72 8.99 -12.09 -5.64
CA GLU A 72 10.44 -12.14 -5.82
C GLU A 72 11.10 -10.83 -5.32
N LEU A 73 10.53 -9.67 -5.67
CA LEU A 73 11.02 -8.39 -5.18
C LEU A 73 10.82 -8.22 -3.66
N GLU A 74 9.71 -8.71 -3.09
CA GLU A 74 9.46 -8.69 -1.65
C GLU A 74 10.60 -9.36 -0.85
N SER A 75 11.17 -10.44 -1.38
CA SER A 75 12.24 -11.21 -0.74
C SER A 75 13.64 -10.62 -0.93
N LYS A 76 13.81 -9.63 -1.80
CA LYS A 76 15.11 -9.00 -2.09
C LYS A 76 15.38 -7.82 -1.13
N SER A 77 16.67 -7.54 -0.93
CA SER A 77 17.09 -6.29 -0.29
C SER A 77 17.02 -5.12 -1.27
N HIS A 78 16.50 -3.99 -0.81
CA HIS A 78 16.37 -2.77 -1.61
C HIS A 78 17.12 -1.61 -0.94
N ASP A 79 17.99 -0.92 -1.69
CA ASP A 79 18.67 0.30 -1.21
C ASP A 79 17.64 1.39 -0.87
N ALA A 80 16.62 1.54 -1.70
CA ALA A 80 15.49 2.44 -1.43
C ALA A 80 14.40 1.67 -0.67
N THR A 81 14.46 1.68 0.66
CA THR A 81 13.54 0.93 1.53
C THR A 81 12.06 1.26 1.32
N VAL A 82 11.75 2.46 0.78
CA VAL A 82 10.38 2.84 0.43
C VAL A 82 9.71 1.88 -0.56
N LEU A 83 10.49 1.16 -1.36
CA LEU A 83 9.97 0.17 -2.30
C LEU A 83 9.20 -0.95 -1.61
N TYR A 84 9.57 -1.33 -0.38
CA TYR A 84 8.80 -2.32 0.38
C TYR A 84 7.35 -1.90 0.59
N LYS A 85 7.10 -0.60 0.81
CA LYS A 85 5.74 -0.07 0.94
C LYS A 85 4.96 -0.26 -0.36
N ASP A 86 5.55 0.08 -1.49
CA ASP A 86 4.88 -0.03 -2.78
C ASP A 86 4.66 -1.51 -3.17
N ILE A 87 5.61 -2.39 -2.84
CA ILE A 87 5.49 -3.84 -3.03
C ILE A 87 4.34 -4.40 -2.19
N GLY A 88 4.32 -4.11 -0.88
CA GLY A 88 3.23 -4.54 0.00
C GLY A 88 1.86 -4.04 -0.45
N PHE A 89 1.79 -2.78 -0.92
CA PHE A 89 0.59 -2.22 -1.52
C PHE A 89 0.15 -3.01 -2.76
N ALA A 90 1.05 -3.23 -3.71
CA ALA A 90 0.72 -3.87 -4.98
C ALA A 90 0.30 -5.34 -4.79
N ILE A 91 1.03 -6.10 -3.96
CA ILE A 91 0.67 -7.49 -3.67
C ILE A 91 -0.71 -7.56 -3.00
N CYS A 92 -0.97 -6.72 -1.99
CA CYS A 92 -2.26 -6.69 -1.30
C CYS A 92 -3.41 -6.32 -2.24
N MET A 93 -3.22 -5.32 -3.12
CA MET A 93 -4.23 -4.95 -4.12
C MET A 93 -4.57 -6.11 -5.06
N ILE A 94 -3.56 -6.82 -5.55
CA ILE A 94 -3.77 -7.92 -6.50
C ILE A 94 -4.28 -9.17 -5.78
N ASN A 95 -3.64 -9.56 -4.66
CA ASN A 95 -3.96 -10.82 -3.98
C ASN A 95 -5.24 -10.72 -3.14
N ASP A 96 -5.37 -9.68 -2.34
CA ASP A 96 -6.45 -9.57 -1.38
C ASP A 96 -7.66 -8.82 -1.96
N VAL A 97 -7.42 -7.61 -2.49
CA VAL A 97 -8.51 -6.76 -2.97
C VAL A 97 -9.22 -7.36 -4.19
N SER A 98 -8.47 -7.86 -5.18
CA SER A 98 -9.05 -8.45 -6.39
C SER A 98 -9.75 -9.80 -6.14
N ASN A 99 -9.32 -10.55 -5.13
CA ASN A 99 -9.87 -11.88 -4.82
C ASN A 99 -10.82 -11.89 -3.62
N ASP A 100 -11.23 -10.72 -3.14
CA ASP A 100 -12.09 -10.57 -1.96
C ASP A 100 -11.59 -11.34 -0.72
N SER A 101 -10.30 -11.23 -0.44
CA SER A 101 -9.63 -11.91 0.68
C SER A 101 -8.82 -10.93 1.53
N PHE A 102 -8.24 -11.41 2.63
CA PHE A 102 -7.28 -10.71 3.47
C PHE A 102 -6.08 -11.61 3.78
N SER A 103 -5.88 -12.64 2.96
CA SER A 103 -4.89 -13.69 3.23
C SER A 103 -3.46 -13.17 3.24
N TYR A 104 -3.12 -12.28 2.32
CA TYR A 104 -1.76 -11.72 2.25
C TYR A 104 -1.47 -10.82 3.45
N ILE A 105 -2.34 -9.84 3.73
CA ILE A 105 -2.08 -8.94 4.86
C ILE A 105 -2.02 -9.70 6.18
N LEU A 106 -2.87 -10.71 6.37
CA LEU A 106 -2.83 -11.55 7.56
C LEU A 106 -1.53 -12.36 7.65
N SER A 107 -0.97 -12.82 6.53
CA SER A 107 0.28 -13.59 6.51
C SER A 107 1.51 -12.76 6.88
N ILE A 108 1.45 -11.43 6.76
CA ILE A 108 2.56 -10.52 7.05
C ILE A 108 2.36 -9.70 8.33
N LEU A 109 1.33 -9.99 9.15
CA LEU A 109 1.07 -9.23 10.38
C LEU A 109 2.25 -9.24 11.35
N ASP A 110 3.01 -10.31 11.40
CA ASP A 110 4.14 -10.48 12.30
C ASP A 110 5.50 -10.12 11.65
N THR A 111 5.49 -9.60 10.42
CA THR A 111 6.73 -9.15 9.77
C THR A 111 7.40 -8.02 10.57
N GLU A 112 8.72 -8.01 10.60
CA GLU A 112 9.52 -6.89 11.14
C GLU A 112 9.61 -5.71 10.15
N ASN A 113 9.15 -5.90 8.90
CA ASN A 113 9.18 -4.87 7.88
C ASN A 113 7.92 -4.00 7.93
N ASP A 114 7.96 -2.94 8.74
CA ASP A 114 6.85 -2.00 8.89
C ASP A 114 6.46 -1.29 7.59
N LEU A 115 7.40 -1.10 6.65
CA LEU A 115 7.09 -0.48 5.37
C LEU A 115 6.26 -1.40 4.49
N LEU A 116 6.60 -2.70 4.45
CA LEU A 116 5.83 -3.69 3.73
C LEU A 116 4.39 -3.76 4.26
N LEU A 117 4.25 -3.89 5.59
CA LEU A 117 2.94 -3.91 6.24
C LEU A 117 2.17 -2.60 6.03
N SER A 118 2.85 -1.44 6.08
CA SER A 118 2.23 -0.14 5.78
C SER A 118 1.65 -0.09 4.38
N GLY A 119 2.34 -0.67 3.40
CA GLY A 119 1.84 -0.78 2.04
C GLY A 119 0.57 -1.61 1.94
N ALA A 120 0.53 -2.78 2.57
CA ALA A 120 -0.67 -3.62 2.61
C ALA A 120 -1.84 -2.92 3.32
N CYS A 121 -1.60 -2.23 4.44
CA CYS A 121 -2.60 -1.42 5.12
C CYS A 121 -3.12 -0.27 4.24
N ALA A 122 -2.23 0.37 3.46
CA ALA A 122 -2.62 1.41 2.50
C ALA A 122 -3.52 0.87 1.38
N ALA A 123 -3.32 -0.38 0.96
CA ALA A 123 -4.18 -1.05 -0.02
C ALA A 123 -5.60 -1.26 0.54
N ILE A 124 -5.73 -1.71 1.79
CA ILE A 124 -7.04 -1.85 2.47
C ILE A 124 -7.76 -0.52 2.54
N LEU A 125 -7.07 0.54 2.99
CA LEU A 125 -7.65 1.89 3.02
C LEU A 125 -8.09 2.37 1.63
N THR A 126 -7.24 2.16 0.61
CA THR A 126 -7.49 2.60 -0.77
C THR A 126 -8.69 1.89 -1.38
N SER A 127 -8.85 0.60 -1.09
CA SER A 127 -9.98 -0.20 -1.57
C SER A 127 -11.29 0.16 -0.88
N GLY A 128 -11.24 0.73 0.32
CA GLY A 128 -12.42 1.01 1.15
C GLY A 128 -13.13 -0.24 1.67
N ARG A 129 -12.47 -1.40 1.63
CA ARG A 129 -13.06 -2.66 2.07
C ARG A 129 -13.22 -2.73 3.58
N VAL A 130 -14.27 -3.40 4.00
CA VAL A 130 -14.55 -3.68 5.41
C VAL A 130 -14.28 -5.15 5.65
N PRO A 131 -13.26 -5.51 6.44
CA PRO A 131 -12.99 -6.90 6.80
C PRO A 131 -14.08 -7.49 7.70
N ASP A 132 -14.12 -8.81 7.81
CA ASP A 132 -14.91 -9.48 8.85
C ASP A 132 -14.37 -9.16 10.26
N GLU A 133 -15.19 -9.43 11.29
CA GLU A 133 -14.87 -9.13 12.70
C GLU A 133 -13.54 -9.77 13.14
N LYS A 134 -13.29 -11.02 12.76
CA LYS A 134 -12.06 -11.73 13.11
C LYS A 134 -10.84 -11.04 12.53
N THR A 135 -10.91 -10.70 11.25
CA THR A 135 -9.85 -10.00 10.53
C THR A 135 -9.60 -8.60 11.09
N ILE A 136 -10.68 -7.85 11.41
CA ILE A 136 -10.56 -6.55 12.09
C ILE A 136 -9.80 -6.70 13.40
N ASN A 137 -10.20 -7.63 14.27
CA ASN A 137 -9.56 -7.84 15.56
C ASN A 137 -8.07 -8.20 15.43
N MET A 138 -7.70 -9.04 14.46
CA MET A 138 -6.31 -9.39 14.18
C MET A 138 -5.49 -8.18 13.72
N LEU A 139 -6.03 -7.40 12.77
CA LEU A 139 -5.39 -6.18 12.27
C LEU A 139 -5.15 -5.16 13.39
N LEU A 140 -6.20 -4.83 14.15
CA LEU A 140 -6.11 -3.85 15.23
C LEU A 140 -5.11 -4.27 16.31
N SER A 141 -5.13 -5.54 16.72
CA SER A 141 -4.23 -6.09 17.74
C SER A 141 -2.76 -6.11 17.30
N SER A 142 -2.50 -6.30 16.01
CA SER A 142 -1.15 -6.24 15.46
C SER A 142 -0.65 -4.81 15.35
N VAL A 143 -1.43 -3.92 14.70
CA VAL A 143 -0.93 -2.58 14.39
C VAL A 143 -0.82 -1.66 15.59
N ILE A 144 -1.62 -1.87 16.66
CA ILE A 144 -1.51 -1.06 17.88
C ILE A 144 -0.16 -1.18 18.57
N LYS A 145 0.50 -2.33 18.42
CA LYS A 145 1.82 -2.62 19.00
C LYS A 145 2.97 -1.99 18.21
N ARG A 146 2.69 -1.45 17.03
CA ARG A 146 3.67 -0.93 16.08
C ARG A 146 3.74 0.60 16.09
N ASP A 147 3.37 1.21 17.20
CA ASP A 147 3.49 2.65 17.35
C ASP A 147 4.95 3.01 17.62
N SER A 148 5.52 3.82 16.77
CA SER A 148 6.73 4.51 17.09
C SER A 148 6.39 5.98 17.28
N ASP A 149 6.35 6.43 18.52
CA ASP A 149 6.21 7.83 18.91
C ASP A 149 7.33 8.74 18.37
N GLU A 150 8.33 8.16 17.72
CA GLU A 150 9.55 8.85 17.29
C GLU A 150 9.57 9.13 15.79
N GLY A 151 8.73 10.06 15.33
CA GLY A 151 8.94 10.73 14.04
C GLY A 151 8.70 9.91 12.77
N LYS A 152 8.19 8.69 12.84
CA LYS A 152 7.76 7.93 11.66
C LYS A 152 6.39 8.43 11.22
N VAL A 153 6.36 9.24 10.19
CA VAL A 153 5.18 9.95 9.70
C VAL A 153 4.09 9.01 9.14
N ILE A 154 4.41 7.76 8.79
CA ILE A 154 3.46 6.85 8.15
C ILE A 154 3.73 5.43 8.64
N THR A 155 2.85 4.93 9.50
CA THR A 155 2.94 3.60 10.10
C THR A 155 1.73 2.76 9.70
N PRO A 156 1.78 1.42 9.82
CA PRO A 156 0.61 0.57 9.62
C PRO A 156 -0.60 1.05 10.43
N ARG A 157 -0.37 1.54 11.66
CA ARG A 157 -1.41 2.06 12.56
C ARG A 157 -2.16 3.24 11.95
N CYS A 158 -1.48 4.17 11.28
CA CYS A 158 -2.11 5.32 10.63
C CYS A 158 -3.07 4.90 9.49
N TYR A 159 -2.64 3.95 8.65
CA TYR A 159 -3.49 3.47 7.56
C TYR A 159 -4.72 2.73 8.06
N ILE A 160 -4.55 1.88 9.08
CA ILE A 160 -5.69 1.16 9.66
C ILE A 160 -6.60 2.12 10.42
N ALA A 161 -6.06 3.08 11.19
CA ALA A 161 -6.87 4.12 11.82
C ALA A 161 -7.69 4.90 10.79
N ALA A 162 -7.08 5.25 9.65
CA ALA A 162 -7.79 5.91 8.55
C ALA A 162 -8.84 5.00 7.89
N ALA A 163 -8.60 3.68 7.78
CA ALA A 163 -9.56 2.74 7.22
C ALA A 163 -10.78 2.53 8.11
N CYS A 164 -10.63 2.70 9.42
CA CYS A 164 -11.71 2.51 10.39
C CYS A 164 -12.90 3.46 10.22
N TYR A 165 -12.81 4.51 9.40
CA TYR A 165 -13.92 5.47 9.21
C TYR A 165 -15.22 4.81 8.74
N ASN A 166 -15.17 3.70 8.02
CA ASN A 166 -16.31 2.94 7.52
C ASN A 166 -16.43 1.53 8.10
N TRP A 167 -15.59 1.18 9.08
CA TRP A 167 -15.67 -0.10 9.77
C TRP A 167 -16.66 -0.04 10.95
N PRO A 168 -17.17 -1.20 11.45
CA PRO A 168 -18.10 -1.22 12.59
C PRO A 168 -17.48 -0.55 13.83
N GLN A 169 -18.09 0.53 14.30
CA GLN A 169 -17.57 1.29 15.44
C GLN A 169 -17.48 0.46 16.74
N ALA A 170 -18.36 -0.52 16.91
CA ALA A 170 -18.30 -1.42 18.06
C ALA A 170 -16.94 -2.15 18.17
N LEU A 171 -16.28 -2.42 17.04
CA LEU A 171 -14.99 -3.11 17.00
C LEU A 171 -13.80 -2.13 17.02
N THR A 172 -13.97 -0.93 16.45
CA THR A 172 -12.84 -0.02 16.18
C THR A 172 -12.69 1.09 17.21
N LYS A 173 -13.74 1.42 17.97
CA LYS A 173 -13.76 2.57 18.90
C LYS A 173 -12.62 2.54 19.92
N GLY A 174 -12.36 1.39 20.55
CA GLY A 174 -11.28 1.27 21.54
C GLY A 174 -9.90 1.53 20.95
N PHE A 175 -9.64 0.99 19.77
CA PHE A 175 -8.40 1.23 19.00
C PHE A 175 -8.24 2.70 18.61
N LEU A 176 -9.31 3.33 18.10
CA LEU A 176 -9.27 4.74 17.70
C LEU A 176 -9.07 5.66 18.90
N LEU A 177 -9.70 5.40 20.04
CA LEU A 177 -9.44 6.16 21.28
C LEU A 177 -7.98 6.03 21.72
N ALA A 178 -7.40 4.84 21.68
CA ALA A 178 -5.96 4.68 21.95
C ALA A 178 -5.07 5.43 20.94
N CYS A 179 -5.52 5.62 19.70
CA CYS A 179 -4.81 6.44 18.71
C CYS A 179 -4.88 7.95 19.03
N THR A 180 -5.94 8.44 19.70
CA THR A 180 -6.03 9.86 20.10
C THR A 180 -5.11 10.21 21.28
N GLU A 181 -4.54 9.22 21.95
CA GLU A 181 -3.54 9.40 23.02
C GLU A 181 -2.10 9.44 22.48
N SER A 182 -1.90 9.35 21.17
CA SER A 182 -0.59 9.41 20.52
C SER A 182 0.07 10.78 20.71
N LYS A 183 1.39 10.81 20.78
CA LYS A 183 2.16 12.06 20.73
C LYS A 183 2.22 12.69 19.34
N TRP A 184 1.86 11.93 18.30
CA TRP A 184 1.86 12.41 16.93
C TRP A 184 0.49 12.96 16.52
N GLY A 185 0.43 14.29 16.34
CA GLY A 185 -0.82 15.00 16.00
C GLY A 185 -1.50 14.47 14.74
N GLY A 186 -0.75 14.00 13.74
CA GLY A 186 -1.34 13.42 12.52
C GLY A 186 -2.16 12.15 12.79
N LEU A 187 -1.72 11.27 13.71
CA LEU A 187 -2.50 10.09 14.09
C LEU A 187 -3.76 10.48 14.89
N ILE A 188 -3.65 11.50 15.75
CA ILE A 188 -4.79 12.04 16.48
C ILE A 188 -5.88 12.52 15.50
N GLU A 189 -5.51 13.38 14.54
CA GLU A 189 -6.45 13.90 13.54
C GLU A 189 -7.11 12.78 12.71
N ILE A 190 -6.33 11.75 12.33
CA ILE A 190 -6.84 10.57 11.61
C ILE A 190 -7.86 9.83 12.47
N ALA A 191 -7.54 9.57 13.74
CA ALA A 191 -8.40 8.82 14.66
C ALA A 191 -9.71 9.58 14.95
N GLU A 192 -9.64 10.89 15.22
CA GLU A 192 -10.80 11.75 15.42
C GLU A 192 -11.71 11.79 14.19
N SER A 193 -11.11 11.91 12.99
CA SER A 193 -11.87 11.85 11.74
C SER A 193 -12.62 10.53 11.59
N SER A 194 -11.95 9.41 11.89
CA SER A 194 -12.54 8.07 11.79
C SER A 194 -13.59 7.81 12.85
N LEU A 195 -13.40 8.31 14.08
CA LEU A 195 -14.43 8.28 15.13
C LEU A 195 -15.69 9.04 14.72
N ALA A 196 -15.52 10.12 13.95
CA ALA A 196 -16.64 10.88 13.39
C ALA A 196 -17.24 10.25 12.10
N GLY A 197 -16.79 9.07 11.69
CA GLY A 197 -17.21 8.40 10.46
C GLY A 197 -16.79 9.16 9.18
N LYS A 198 -15.75 9.98 9.26
CA LYS A 198 -15.28 10.80 8.14
C LYS A 198 -14.00 10.25 7.56
N LYS A 199 -13.95 10.14 6.23
CA LYS A 199 -12.72 9.78 5.52
C LYS A 199 -11.69 10.89 5.70
N THR A 200 -10.50 10.54 6.15
CA THR A 200 -9.39 11.49 6.31
C THR A 200 -8.94 12.02 4.96
N LYS A 201 -8.69 13.34 4.86
CA LYS A 201 -8.24 14.00 3.62
C LYS A 201 -6.77 13.70 3.28
N TYR A 202 -5.97 13.36 4.28
CA TYR A 202 -4.54 13.09 4.14
C TYR A 202 -4.31 11.59 4.02
N VAL A 203 -4.47 11.06 2.83
CA VAL A 203 -4.01 9.72 2.52
C VAL A 203 -2.79 9.87 1.64
N LEU A 204 -1.63 9.72 2.24
CA LEU A 204 -0.37 9.56 1.52
C LEU A 204 -0.34 8.15 0.93
N VAL A 205 -0.97 7.98 -0.21
CA VAL A 205 -0.84 6.78 -1.03
C VAL A 205 0.24 7.01 -2.06
#